data_0311271733c60bbf965ff90d5fd98e4e
#
_entry.id   0311271733c60bbf965ff90d5fd98e4e
#
_cell.length_a   1.000
_cell.length_b   1.000
_cell.length_c   1.000
_cell.angle_alpha   90.00
_cell.angle_beta   90.00
_cell.angle_gamma   90.00
#
_symmetry.space_group_name_H-M   'P 1'
#
loop_
_entity.id
_entity.type
_entity.pdbx_description
1 polymer ?
#
loop_
_entity_poly.entity_id
_entity_poly.type
_entity_poly.pdbx_seq_one_letter_code
_entity_poly.pdbx_strand_id
1 'polypeptide(L)'
;MIKIICVGKIKETYFKDALKEYEKRLSKYTKLEIIELPDYSYDEKKEIVEEGKNILNKINEKDFVVTLEINGKNLSSEKLSDFINKNISRNITFVIGGSNGLSSSVLDRSDYRLSFSKLTFPHQLFRVILLEQIYRSFKIINNEAYHK
;
A
#
# COMPACT_ATOMS: atom_id res chain seq x y z
N MET A 1 4.19 12.74 2.87
CA MET A 1 3.33 11.82 3.64
C MET A 1 3.12 10.53 2.87
N ILE A 2 3.09 9.43 3.56
CA ILE A 2 2.71 8.13 3.00
C ILE A 2 1.30 7.80 3.50
N LYS A 3 0.41 7.48 2.58
CA LYS A 3 -0.95 7.03 2.89
C LYS A 3 -1.14 5.62 2.38
N ILE A 4 -1.79 4.77 3.16
CA ILE A 4 -2.14 3.41 2.75
C ILE A 4 -3.64 3.27 2.86
N ILE A 5 -4.29 2.98 1.74
CA ILE A 5 -5.71 2.68 1.69
C ILE A 5 -5.83 1.18 1.48
N CYS A 6 -6.54 0.50 2.35
CA CYS A 6 -6.69 -0.95 2.27
C CYS A 6 -8.12 -1.37 2.58
N VAL A 7 -8.58 -2.38 1.87
CA VAL A 7 -9.89 -2.99 2.07
C VAL A 7 -9.76 -4.08 3.12
N GLY A 8 -10.65 -4.04 4.11
CA GLY A 8 -10.67 -4.99 5.22
C GLY A 8 -9.94 -4.49 6.46
N LYS A 9 -10.24 -5.12 7.57
CA LYS A 9 -9.65 -4.80 8.89
C LYS A 9 -8.66 -5.88 9.30
N ILE A 10 -7.61 -5.45 10.02
CA ILE A 10 -6.71 -6.38 10.67
C ILE A 10 -7.43 -6.99 11.87
N LYS A 11 -7.49 -8.32 11.91
CA LYS A 11 -8.17 -9.07 12.98
C LYS A 11 -7.18 -9.70 13.95
N GLU A 12 -6.07 -10.22 13.44
CA GLU A 12 -5.10 -10.95 14.25
C GLU A 12 -4.19 -10.02 15.06
N THR A 13 -4.04 -10.30 16.34
CA THR A 13 -3.22 -9.50 17.25
C THR A 13 -1.76 -9.41 16.79
N TYR A 14 -1.21 -10.53 16.28
CA TYR A 14 0.18 -10.54 15.82
C TYR A 14 0.41 -9.64 14.60
N PHE A 15 -0.59 -9.48 13.73
CA PHE A 15 -0.50 -8.51 12.63
C PHE A 15 -0.66 -7.08 13.13
N LYS A 16 -1.55 -6.84 14.09
CA LYS A 16 -1.70 -5.51 14.71
C LYS A 16 -0.38 -5.07 15.34
N ASP A 17 0.28 -5.98 16.06
CA ASP A 17 1.55 -5.70 16.72
C ASP A 17 2.66 -5.42 15.70
N ALA A 18 2.72 -6.22 14.63
CA ALA A 18 3.68 -6.02 13.56
C ALA A 18 3.49 -4.65 12.88
N LEU A 19 2.24 -4.27 12.58
CA LEU A 19 1.93 -2.97 11.98
C LEU A 19 2.33 -1.82 12.89
N LYS A 20 2.03 -1.89 14.17
CA LYS A 20 2.42 -0.88 15.16
C LYS A 20 3.93 -0.69 15.22
N GLU A 21 4.68 -1.79 15.13
CA GLU A 21 6.15 -1.71 15.16
C GLU A 21 6.67 -0.96 13.93
N TYR A 22 6.18 -1.26 12.73
CA TYR A 22 6.61 -0.55 11.53
C TYR A 22 6.09 0.89 11.47
N GLU A 23 4.90 1.18 11.96
CA GLU A 23 4.40 2.54 12.10
C GLU A 23 5.33 3.37 12.99
N LYS A 24 5.74 2.81 14.12
CA LYS A 24 6.68 3.44 15.03
C LYS A 24 8.03 3.72 14.35
N ARG A 25 8.57 2.73 13.65
CA ARG A 25 9.85 2.88 12.93
C ARG A 25 9.76 3.94 11.85
N LEU A 26 8.65 3.97 11.10
CA LEU A 26 8.42 4.92 10.01
C LEU A 26 8.20 6.36 10.51
N SER A 27 7.74 6.53 11.74
CA SER A 27 7.45 7.86 12.29
C SER A 27 8.64 8.81 12.30
N LYS A 28 9.86 8.27 12.28
CA LYS A 28 11.10 9.05 12.20
C LYS A 28 11.33 9.68 10.81
N TYR A 29 10.72 9.11 9.78
CA TYR A 29 11.04 9.45 8.39
C TYR A 29 9.90 10.16 7.68
N THR A 30 8.67 9.81 8.02
CA THR A 30 7.51 10.32 7.30
C THR A 30 6.26 10.28 8.18
N LYS A 31 5.29 11.11 7.82
CA LYS A 31 3.95 10.99 8.36
C LYS A 31 3.25 9.83 7.62
N LEU A 32 2.70 8.89 8.37
CA LEU A 32 2.00 7.72 7.85
C LEU A 32 0.53 7.77 8.26
N GLU A 33 -0.36 7.53 7.31
CA GLU A 33 -1.79 7.38 7.55
C GLU A 33 -2.25 6.06 6.94
N ILE A 34 -2.93 5.23 7.71
CA ILE A 34 -3.53 3.98 7.24
C ILE A 34 -5.04 4.08 7.34
N ILE A 35 -5.72 3.90 6.21
CA ILE A 35 -7.17 3.94 6.11
C ILE A 35 -7.68 2.54 5.79
N GLU A 36 -8.45 1.97 6.71
CA GLU A 36 -9.12 0.68 6.51
C GLU A 36 -10.55 0.94 6.02
N LEU A 37 -10.90 0.33 4.90
CA LEU A 37 -12.23 0.46 4.30
C LEU A 37 -13.02 -0.83 4.46
N PRO A 38 -14.36 -0.75 4.48
CA PRO A 38 -15.20 -1.93 4.61
C PRO A 38 -14.96 -2.96 3.52
N ASP A 39 -15.00 -4.22 3.91
CA ASP A 39 -14.97 -5.38 3.04
C ASP A 39 -16.42 -5.87 2.88
N TYR A 40 -16.91 -5.97 1.65
CA TYR A 40 -18.28 -6.32 1.36
C TYR A 40 -18.40 -7.79 0.91
N SER A 41 -19.45 -8.46 1.40
CA SER A 41 -19.76 -9.85 1.04
C SER A 41 -20.87 -9.92 0.00
N TYR A 42 -20.70 -9.20 -1.11
CA TYR A 42 -21.61 -9.24 -2.25
C TYR A 42 -21.15 -10.25 -3.31
N ASP A 43 -21.86 -10.29 -4.43
CA ASP A 43 -21.28 -10.92 -5.60
C ASP A 43 -20.01 -10.13 -6.02
N GLU A 44 -19.09 -10.83 -6.64
CA GLU A 44 -17.75 -10.30 -6.95
C GLU A 44 -17.76 -8.94 -7.65
N LYS A 45 -18.67 -8.74 -8.62
CA LYS A 45 -18.75 -7.50 -9.39
C LYS A 45 -19.20 -6.32 -8.53
N LYS A 46 -20.22 -6.52 -7.70
CA LYS A 46 -20.74 -5.47 -6.82
C LYS A 46 -19.72 -5.11 -5.74
N GLU A 47 -19.07 -6.12 -5.18
CA GLU A 47 -18.02 -5.94 -4.19
C GLU A 47 -16.90 -5.04 -4.72
N ILE A 48 -16.33 -5.37 -5.87
CA ILE A 48 -15.25 -4.59 -6.51
C ILE A 48 -15.70 -3.16 -6.78
N VAL A 49 -16.91 -2.95 -7.29
CA VAL A 49 -17.43 -1.60 -7.61
C VAL A 49 -17.59 -0.76 -6.35
N GLU A 50 -18.21 -1.31 -5.29
CA GLU A 50 -18.44 -0.57 -4.05
C GLU A 50 -17.13 -0.27 -3.32
N GLU A 51 -16.23 -1.24 -3.24
CA GLU A 51 -14.89 -1.05 -2.68
C GLU A 51 -14.13 0.02 -3.46
N GLY A 52 -14.23 -0.01 -4.78
CA GLY A 52 -13.59 0.97 -5.65
C GLY A 52 -14.07 2.40 -5.40
N LYS A 53 -15.37 2.60 -5.22
CA LYS A 53 -15.94 3.91 -4.88
C LYS A 53 -15.38 4.43 -3.56
N ASN A 54 -15.33 3.57 -2.54
CA ASN A 54 -14.80 3.93 -1.22
C ASN A 54 -13.32 4.30 -1.30
N ILE A 55 -12.53 3.54 -2.09
CA ILE A 55 -11.12 3.83 -2.31
C ILE A 55 -10.96 5.21 -2.96
N LEU A 56 -11.67 5.46 -4.05
CA LEU A 56 -11.57 6.74 -4.79
C LEU A 56 -11.95 7.93 -3.92
N ASN A 57 -12.92 7.78 -3.01
CA ASN A 57 -13.31 8.84 -2.09
C ASN A 57 -12.21 9.24 -1.10
N LYS A 58 -11.23 8.38 -0.88
CA LYS A 58 -10.12 8.63 0.04
C LYS A 58 -8.84 9.11 -0.67
N ILE A 59 -8.85 9.14 -1.99
CA ILE A 59 -7.74 9.64 -2.79
C ILE A 59 -7.97 11.12 -3.09
N ASN A 60 -6.97 11.94 -2.77
CA ASN A 60 -6.99 13.36 -3.13
C ASN A 60 -6.47 13.53 -4.55
N GLU A 61 -6.92 14.60 -5.22
CA GLU A 61 -6.55 14.86 -6.61
C GLU A 61 -5.03 14.92 -6.84
N LYS A 62 -4.30 15.49 -5.89
CA LYS A 62 -2.84 15.65 -5.98
C LYS A 62 -2.03 14.45 -5.49
N ASP A 63 -2.70 13.42 -4.99
CA ASP A 63 -2.00 12.22 -4.53
C ASP A 63 -1.32 11.51 -5.69
N PHE A 64 -0.11 11.02 -5.44
CA PHE A 64 0.57 10.09 -6.34
C PHE A 64 0.14 8.67 -5.94
N VAL A 65 -0.69 8.05 -6.77
CA VAL A 65 -1.36 6.80 -6.45
C VAL A 65 -0.59 5.60 -6.99
N VAL A 66 -0.25 4.70 -6.07
CA VAL A 66 0.43 3.43 -6.38
C VAL A 66 -0.54 2.30 -6.03
N THR A 67 -1.09 1.64 -7.02
CA THR A 67 -1.94 0.47 -6.81
C THR A 67 -1.09 -0.80 -6.75
N LEU A 68 -1.37 -1.64 -5.76
CA LEU A 68 -0.73 -2.93 -5.60
C LEU A 68 -1.56 -3.95 -6.36
N GLU A 69 -0.99 -4.49 -7.42
CA GLU A 69 -1.65 -5.53 -8.21
C GLU A 69 -0.65 -6.54 -8.75
N ILE A 70 -1.12 -7.77 -8.91
CA ILE A 70 -0.26 -8.90 -9.29
C ILE A 70 0.34 -8.73 -10.71
N ASN A 71 -0.39 -8.05 -11.59
CA ASN A 71 0.04 -7.78 -12.96
C ASN A 71 0.79 -6.46 -13.14
N GLY A 72 1.12 -5.79 -12.04
CA GLY A 72 1.91 -4.57 -12.06
C GLY A 72 3.38 -4.81 -12.35
N LYS A 73 4.18 -3.75 -12.29
CA LYS A 73 5.62 -3.83 -12.49
C LYS A 73 6.32 -4.28 -11.22
N ASN A 74 7.27 -5.21 -11.36
CA ASN A 74 8.14 -5.61 -10.24
C ASN A 74 9.29 -4.63 -10.10
N LEU A 75 9.63 -4.31 -8.85
CA LEU A 75 10.80 -3.51 -8.51
C LEU A 75 11.62 -4.25 -7.46
N SER A 76 12.94 -4.09 -7.51
CA SER A 76 13.79 -4.48 -6.39
C SER A 76 13.58 -3.52 -5.23
N SER A 77 14.04 -3.88 -4.03
CA SER A 77 13.96 -2.97 -2.87
C SER A 77 14.73 -1.67 -3.13
N GLU A 78 15.86 -1.74 -3.81
CA GLU A 78 16.66 -0.57 -4.19
C GLU A 78 15.89 0.33 -5.17
N LYS A 79 15.25 -0.25 -6.18
CA LYS A 79 14.44 0.50 -7.14
C LYS A 79 13.20 1.09 -6.51
N LEU A 80 12.59 0.38 -5.55
CA LEU A 80 11.46 0.91 -4.78
C LEU A 80 11.90 2.13 -3.95
N SER A 81 13.09 2.07 -3.35
CA SER A 81 13.62 3.21 -2.59
C SER A 81 13.85 4.42 -3.49
N ASP A 82 14.41 4.23 -4.69
CA ASP A 82 14.59 5.30 -5.67
C ASP A 82 13.24 5.90 -6.09
N PHE A 83 12.25 5.04 -6.30
CA PHE A 83 10.89 5.43 -6.67
C PHE A 83 10.24 6.29 -5.57
N ILE A 84 10.35 5.86 -4.32
CA ILE A 84 9.83 6.64 -3.18
C ILE A 84 10.57 7.96 -3.07
N ASN A 85 11.88 7.96 -3.16
CA ASN A 85 12.70 9.17 -3.05
C ASN A 85 12.36 10.20 -4.13
N LYS A 86 12.14 9.78 -5.36
CA LYS A 86 11.73 10.67 -6.46
C LYS A 86 10.38 11.32 -6.24
N ASN A 87 9.50 10.68 -5.47
CA ASN A 87 8.14 11.15 -5.23
C ASN A 87 7.92 11.66 -3.81
N ILE A 88 8.98 11.81 -3.02
CA ILE A 88 8.90 12.13 -1.58
C ILE A 88 8.25 13.49 -1.30
N SER A 89 8.32 14.44 -2.23
CA SER A 89 7.68 15.76 -2.08
C SER A 89 6.16 15.72 -2.24
N ARG A 90 5.63 14.60 -2.71
CA ARG A 90 4.19 14.37 -2.93
C ARG A 90 3.63 13.50 -1.82
N ASN A 91 2.29 13.47 -1.71
CA ASN A 91 1.63 12.43 -0.93
C ASN A 91 1.60 11.17 -1.78
N ILE A 92 2.31 10.12 -1.34
CA ILE A 92 2.30 8.83 -2.00
C ILE A 92 1.22 7.98 -1.34
N THR A 93 0.23 7.57 -2.14
CA THR A 93 -0.91 6.79 -1.67
C THR A 93 -0.83 5.38 -2.24
N PHE A 94 -0.54 4.41 -1.39
CA PHE A 94 -0.57 2.99 -1.76
C PHE A 94 -1.97 2.44 -1.56
N VAL A 95 -2.47 1.68 -2.53
CA VAL A 95 -3.81 1.10 -2.50
C VAL A 95 -3.72 -0.41 -2.57
N ILE A 96 -4.28 -1.07 -1.55
CA ILE A 96 -4.40 -2.53 -1.46
C ILE A 96 -5.89 -2.89 -1.54
N GLY A 97 -6.28 -3.62 -2.56
CA GLY A 97 -7.66 -4.06 -2.75
C GLY A 97 -8.07 -5.22 -1.86
N GLY A 98 -9.33 -5.60 -1.96
CA GLY A 98 -9.87 -6.78 -1.31
C GLY A 98 -9.48 -8.08 -2.01
N SER A 99 -10.15 -9.19 -1.64
CA SER A 99 -9.83 -10.52 -2.15
C SER A 99 -10.01 -10.68 -3.66
N ASN A 100 -10.87 -9.87 -4.27
CA ASN A 100 -11.15 -9.92 -5.70
C ASN A 100 -10.39 -8.85 -6.52
N GLY A 101 -9.46 -8.14 -5.90
CA GLY A 101 -8.63 -7.14 -6.57
C GLY A 101 -9.24 -5.74 -6.60
N LEU A 102 -8.80 -4.94 -7.55
CA LEU A 102 -9.18 -3.53 -7.69
C LEU A 102 -10.09 -3.32 -8.91
N SER A 103 -11.04 -2.38 -8.78
CA SER A 103 -11.91 -2.00 -9.90
C SER A 103 -11.12 -1.31 -11.01
N SER A 104 -11.68 -1.33 -12.23
CA SER A 104 -11.10 -0.62 -13.36
C SER A 104 -10.96 0.88 -13.09
N SER A 105 -11.94 1.47 -12.39
CA SER A 105 -11.90 2.90 -12.03
C SER A 105 -10.72 3.25 -11.13
N VAL A 106 -10.41 2.39 -10.17
CA VAL A 106 -9.23 2.57 -9.30
C VAL A 106 -7.94 2.41 -10.10
N LEU A 107 -7.87 1.40 -10.96
CA LEU A 107 -6.70 1.18 -11.81
C LEU A 107 -6.49 2.33 -12.79
N ASP A 108 -7.55 2.91 -13.33
CA ASP A 108 -7.47 4.09 -14.20
C ASP A 108 -6.94 5.33 -13.48
N ARG A 109 -7.26 5.46 -12.17
CA ARG A 109 -6.73 6.55 -11.35
C ARG A 109 -5.27 6.34 -10.95
N SER A 110 -4.76 5.14 -11.02
CA SER A 110 -3.40 4.80 -10.61
C SER A 110 -2.35 5.52 -11.45
N ASP A 111 -1.37 6.11 -10.78
CA ASP A 111 -0.19 6.68 -11.43
C ASP A 111 0.89 5.63 -11.65
N TYR A 112 0.89 4.59 -10.84
CA TYR A 112 1.85 3.49 -10.97
C TYR A 112 1.24 2.19 -10.44
N ARG A 113 1.34 1.13 -11.22
CA ARG A 113 0.86 -0.21 -10.84
C ARG A 113 2.06 -1.05 -10.43
N LEU A 114 2.12 -1.40 -9.15
CA LEU A 114 3.25 -2.09 -8.54
C LEU A 114 2.87 -3.52 -8.16
N SER A 115 3.71 -4.47 -8.53
CA SER A 115 3.61 -5.86 -8.08
C SER A 115 4.81 -6.24 -7.23
N PHE A 116 4.56 -6.85 -6.07
CA PHE A 116 5.64 -7.40 -5.24
C PHE A 116 6.05 -8.79 -5.72
N SER A 117 5.11 -9.54 -6.32
CA SER A 117 5.33 -10.90 -6.76
C SER A 117 4.13 -11.39 -7.58
N LYS A 118 4.33 -12.45 -8.35
CA LYS A 118 3.23 -13.19 -8.98
C LYS A 118 2.52 -14.11 -7.98
N LEU A 119 3.08 -14.29 -6.79
CA LEU A 119 2.45 -15.03 -5.72
C LEU A 119 1.32 -14.20 -5.10
N THR A 120 0.30 -14.88 -4.59
CA THR A 120 -0.78 -14.24 -3.84
C THR A 120 -0.45 -14.32 -2.35
N PHE A 121 -0.58 -13.19 -1.66
CA PHE A 121 -0.37 -13.10 -0.21
C PHE A 121 -1.68 -12.83 0.51
N PRO A 122 -1.86 -13.33 1.75
CA PRO A 122 -2.98 -12.90 2.58
C PRO A 122 -2.93 -11.37 2.79
N HIS A 123 -4.09 -10.71 2.73
CA HIS A 123 -4.17 -9.23 2.83
C HIS A 123 -3.50 -8.66 4.05
N GLN A 124 -3.74 -9.27 5.21
CA GLN A 124 -3.19 -8.76 6.47
C GLN A 124 -1.66 -8.86 6.49
N LEU A 125 -1.13 -10.00 6.03
CA LEU A 125 0.32 -10.18 5.92
C LEU A 125 0.94 -9.24 4.89
N PHE A 126 0.28 -9.06 3.75
CA PHE A 126 0.77 -8.18 2.69
C PHE A 126 0.88 -6.73 3.16
N ARG A 127 -0.03 -6.28 4.00
CA ARG A 127 0.03 -4.94 4.59
C ARG A 127 1.30 -4.75 5.41
N VAL A 128 1.67 -5.77 6.19
CA VAL A 128 2.92 -5.75 6.96
C VAL A 128 4.14 -5.74 6.03
N ILE A 129 4.12 -6.56 4.99
CA ILE A 129 5.20 -6.62 3.99
C ILE A 129 5.38 -5.25 3.31
N LEU A 130 4.30 -4.60 2.95
CA LEU A 130 4.35 -3.26 2.34
C LEU A 130 5.00 -2.25 3.28
N LEU A 131 4.58 -2.20 4.54
CA LEU A 131 5.17 -1.28 5.52
C LEU A 131 6.65 -1.56 5.75
N GLU A 132 7.04 -2.84 5.80
CA GLU A 132 8.44 -3.22 5.93
C GLU A 132 9.26 -2.71 4.75
N GLN A 133 8.77 -2.85 3.52
CA GLN A 133 9.50 -2.38 2.33
C GLN A 133 9.55 -0.85 2.24
N ILE A 134 8.54 -0.16 2.70
CA ILE A 134 8.57 1.31 2.79
C ILE A 134 9.62 1.73 3.83
N TYR A 135 9.65 1.09 4.98
CA TYR A 135 10.67 1.32 6.01
C TYR A 135 12.09 1.06 5.47
N ARG A 136 12.28 -0.07 4.79
CA ARG A 136 13.55 -0.43 4.14
C ARG A 136 13.97 0.64 3.13
N SER A 137 13.01 1.17 2.37
CA SER A 137 13.27 2.26 1.42
C SER A 137 13.83 3.50 2.11
N PHE A 138 13.26 3.92 3.22
CA PHE A 138 13.78 5.08 3.97
C PHE A 138 15.17 4.80 4.57
N LYS A 139 15.44 3.57 4.99
CA LYS A 139 16.78 3.19 5.45
C LYS A 139 17.81 3.31 4.31
N ILE A 140 17.47 2.85 3.12
CA ILE A 140 18.33 2.97 1.93
C ILE A 140 18.53 4.45 1.57
N ILE A 141 17.46 5.23 1.50
CA ILE A 141 17.50 6.66 1.16
C ILE A 141 18.44 7.44 2.09
N ASN A 142 18.42 7.11 3.38
CA ASN A 142 19.21 7.79 4.39
C ASN A 142 20.59 7.16 4.65
N ASN A 143 20.99 6.19 3.83
CA ASN A 143 22.26 5.47 3.96
C ASN A 143 22.48 4.83 5.33
N GLU A 144 21.39 4.35 5.93
CA GLU A 144 21.44 3.70 7.23
C GLU A 144 21.52 2.17 7.08
N ALA A 145 22.21 1.52 8.01
CA ALA A 145 22.37 0.07 8.00
C ALA A 145 21.03 -0.64 8.28
N TYR A 146 20.56 -1.41 7.37
CA TYR A 146 19.38 -2.28 7.48
C TYR A 146 19.32 -3.24 6.29
N HIS A 147 19.28 -2.68 5.08
CA HIS A 147 19.21 -3.46 3.83
C HIS A 147 20.56 -4.11 3.54
N LYS A 148 20.50 -5.39 3.12
CA LYS A 148 21.70 -6.16 2.78
C LYS A 148 21.64 -6.68 1.37
#